data_20a97981c698182950eaa0e15bd38a45
#
_entry.id   20a97981c698182950eaa0e15bd38a45
#
_cell.length_a   1.000
_cell.length_b   1.000
_cell.length_c   1.000
_cell.angle_alpha   90.00
_cell.angle_beta   90.00
_cell.angle_gamma   90.00
#
_symmetry.space_group_name_H-M   'P 1'
#
loop_
_entity.id
_entity.type
_entity.pdbx_description
1 polymer ?
#
loop_
_entity_poly.entity_id
_entity_poly.type
_entity_poly.pdbx_seq_one_letter_code
_entity_poly.pdbx_strand_id
1 'polypeptide(L)'
;MRLLSFVTSIFLCSTFYGKQSESCFASQKNVPNLISFAAGDYNVFHTASKENTGMVQLEVKGPPVFDRKYFKVRAFGAGLVNFQGSLWIGGGINFDIWFGRPFVMTLGIGPGYFSKGKGKDLGYPMEVRSSVEFAYQTPKLSRVGLQFYHLSNASFSSKNPGVECLLLFYAIPL
;
A
#
# COMPACT_ATOMS: atom_id res chain seq x y z
N MET A 1 -34.01 5.08 -32.42
CA MET A 1 -33.63 3.65 -32.41
C MET A 1 -32.14 3.37 -32.02
N ARG A 2 -31.33 4.33 -31.56
CA ARG A 2 -29.91 4.10 -31.19
C ARG A 2 -29.66 4.08 -29.67
N LEU A 3 -30.62 4.48 -28.81
CA LEU A 3 -30.48 4.50 -27.36
C LEU A 3 -30.76 3.13 -26.71
N LEU A 4 -31.60 2.30 -27.31
CA LEU A 4 -31.97 0.97 -26.77
C LEU A 4 -30.83 -0.06 -26.89
N SER A 5 -29.97 0.09 -27.91
CA SER A 5 -28.85 -0.81 -28.17
C SER A 5 -27.70 -0.63 -27.13
N PHE A 6 -27.55 0.56 -26.53
CA PHE A 6 -26.49 0.85 -25.57
C PHE A 6 -26.83 0.32 -24.16
N VAL A 7 -28.11 0.34 -23.79
CA VAL A 7 -28.58 -0.15 -22.47
C VAL A 7 -28.53 -1.68 -22.40
N THR A 8 -28.82 -2.38 -23.50
CA THR A 8 -28.74 -3.85 -23.57
C THR A 8 -27.30 -4.36 -23.51
N SER A 9 -26.34 -3.63 -24.07
CA SER A 9 -24.90 -4.00 -23.99
C SER A 9 -24.33 -3.83 -22.59
N ILE A 10 -24.77 -2.84 -21.84
CA ILE A 10 -24.33 -2.63 -20.45
C ILE A 10 -24.93 -3.71 -19.53
N PHE A 11 -26.18 -4.13 -19.77
CA PHE A 11 -26.82 -5.18 -18.97
C PHE A 11 -26.23 -6.58 -19.23
N LEU A 12 -25.84 -6.89 -20.46
CA LEU A 12 -25.16 -8.15 -20.81
C LEU A 12 -23.73 -8.20 -20.27
N CYS A 13 -23.03 -7.07 -20.19
CA CYS A 13 -21.69 -7.02 -19.60
C CYS A 13 -21.73 -7.23 -18.07
N SER A 14 -22.76 -6.71 -17.39
CA SER A 14 -22.93 -6.86 -15.94
C SER A 14 -23.29 -8.29 -15.53
N THR A 15 -24.07 -9.02 -16.34
CA THR A 15 -24.42 -10.42 -16.06
C THR A 15 -23.28 -11.40 -16.33
N PHE A 16 -22.40 -11.12 -17.31
CA PHE A 16 -21.20 -11.92 -17.52
C PHE A 16 -20.15 -11.70 -16.43
N TYR A 17 -20.01 -10.47 -15.93
CA TYR A 17 -19.08 -10.14 -14.83
C TYR A 17 -19.53 -10.75 -13.49
N GLY A 18 -20.83 -10.82 -13.24
CA GLY A 18 -21.39 -11.39 -12.00
C GLY A 18 -21.16 -12.91 -11.86
N LYS A 19 -21.26 -13.68 -12.93
CA LYS A 19 -21.06 -15.15 -12.88
C LYS A 19 -19.59 -15.56 -12.74
N GLN A 20 -18.65 -14.78 -13.28
CA GLN A 20 -17.22 -15.06 -13.13
C GLN A 20 -16.68 -14.65 -11.74
N SER A 21 -17.34 -13.73 -11.04
CA SER A 21 -16.94 -13.28 -9.71
C SER A 21 -17.23 -14.31 -8.60
N GLU A 22 -18.33 -15.06 -8.71
CA GLU A 22 -18.71 -16.03 -7.65
C GLU A 22 -17.79 -17.26 -7.62
N SER A 23 -17.37 -17.78 -8.75
CA SER A 23 -16.42 -18.92 -8.79
C SER A 23 -15.00 -18.52 -8.37
N CYS A 24 -14.62 -17.25 -8.55
CA CYS A 24 -13.33 -16.73 -8.12
C CYS A 24 -13.26 -16.41 -6.62
N PHE A 25 -14.41 -16.18 -5.96
CA PHE A 25 -14.49 -15.92 -4.52
C PHE A 25 -14.46 -17.18 -3.64
N ALA A 26 -14.75 -18.35 -4.19
CA ALA A 26 -14.85 -19.60 -3.42
C ALA A 26 -13.49 -20.16 -2.95
N SER A 27 -12.36 -19.67 -3.45
CA SER A 27 -11.03 -20.29 -3.26
C SER A 27 -10.04 -19.51 -2.38
N GLN A 28 -10.47 -18.54 -1.56
CA GLN A 28 -9.50 -17.82 -0.71
C GLN A 28 -9.49 -18.23 0.76
N LYS A 29 -9.34 -19.52 1.03
CA LYS A 29 -9.05 -19.97 2.40
C LYS A 29 -7.60 -19.70 2.86
N ASN A 30 -6.65 -19.51 1.93
CA ASN A 30 -5.25 -19.24 2.26
C ASN A 30 -4.81 -17.94 1.59
N VAL A 31 -4.76 -16.85 2.35
CA VAL A 31 -4.08 -15.63 1.91
C VAL A 31 -2.62 -15.75 2.30
N PRO A 32 -1.70 -15.78 1.33
CA PRO A 32 -0.28 -15.98 1.62
C PRO A 32 0.30 -14.78 2.34
N ASN A 33 1.42 -15.00 3.00
CA ASN A 33 2.34 -13.94 3.34
C ASN A 33 2.80 -13.27 2.05
N LEU A 34 3.13 -12.00 2.11
CA LEU A 34 3.61 -11.26 0.95
C LEU A 34 4.96 -10.62 1.26
N ILE A 35 5.88 -10.69 0.31
CA ILE A 35 7.06 -9.82 0.30
C ILE A 35 6.89 -8.80 -0.82
N SER A 36 7.06 -7.53 -0.52
CA SER A 36 6.83 -6.40 -1.42
C SER A 36 8.11 -5.60 -1.61
N PHE A 37 8.44 -5.33 -2.87
CA PHE A 37 9.48 -4.42 -3.28
C PHE A 37 8.83 -3.19 -3.88
N ALA A 38 9.27 -2.00 -3.46
CA ALA A 38 8.75 -0.74 -3.96
C ALA A 38 9.87 0.26 -4.27
N ALA A 39 9.62 1.13 -5.23
CA ALA A 39 10.46 2.25 -5.56
C ALA A 39 9.60 3.47 -5.91
N GLY A 40 10.10 4.66 -5.64
CA GLY A 40 9.36 5.89 -5.93
C GLY A 40 10.03 7.13 -5.36
N ASP A 41 9.23 8.14 -5.10
CA ASP A 41 9.67 9.46 -4.69
C ASP A 41 9.41 9.72 -3.21
N TYR A 42 10.43 10.26 -2.55
CA TYR A 42 10.42 10.79 -1.19
C TYR A 42 10.19 12.30 -1.24
N ASN A 43 9.28 12.82 -0.39
CA ASN A 43 8.92 14.23 -0.29
C ASN A 43 8.22 14.77 -1.56
N VAL A 44 7.22 14.03 -2.05
CA VAL A 44 6.57 14.26 -3.37
C VAL A 44 5.87 15.61 -3.50
N PHE A 45 5.39 16.22 -2.41
CA PHE A 45 4.73 17.53 -2.47
C PHE A 45 5.71 18.71 -2.50
N HIS A 46 7.01 18.45 -2.36
CA HIS A 46 8.06 19.46 -2.37
C HIS A 46 9.10 19.15 -3.44
N THR A 47 8.66 18.93 -4.67
CA THR A 47 9.51 18.48 -5.80
C THR A 47 10.64 19.44 -6.15
N ALA A 48 10.48 20.73 -5.88
CA ALA A 48 11.54 21.76 -6.04
C ALA A 48 12.53 21.79 -4.86
N SER A 49 12.28 21.05 -3.78
CA SER A 49 13.17 20.98 -2.63
C SER A 49 14.37 20.07 -2.90
N LYS A 50 15.53 20.45 -2.35
CA LYS A 50 16.72 19.56 -2.34
C LYS A 50 16.50 18.25 -1.55
N GLU A 51 15.42 18.17 -0.80
CA GLU A 51 15.02 17.00 0.01
C GLU A 51 14.13 16.01 -0.78
N ASN A 52 13.65 16.40 -1.98
CA ASN A 52 12.99 15.46 -2.90
C ASN A 52 14.03 14.54 -3.51
N THR A 53 13.79 13.23 -3.43
CA THR A 53 14.75 12.22 -3.91
C THR A 53 14.07 10.89 -4.13
N GLY A 54 14.67 10.04 -4.94
CA GLY A 54 14.20 8.66 -5.10
C GLY A 54 14.42 7.82 -3.85
N MET A 55 13.62 6.76 -3.71
CA MET A 55 13.68 5.83 -2.60
C MET A 55 13.31 4.42 -2.99
N VAL A 56 13.72 3.45 -2.17
CA VAL A 56 13.32 2.05 -2.26
C VAL A 56 12.81 1.54 -0.92
N GLN A 57 11.93 0.55 -0.96
CA GLN A 57 11.32 -0.07 0.21
C GLN A 57 11.23 -1.58 0.05
N LEU A 58 11.44 -2.29 1.16
CA LEU A 58 11.10 -3.69 1.34
C LEU A 58 10.03 -3.79 2.43
N GLU A 59 8.95 -4.53 2.18
CA GLU A 59 7.90 -4.78 3.17
C GLU A 59 7.51 -6.26 3.17
N VAL A 60 7.36 -6.84 4.35
CA VAL A 60 6.82 -8.17 4.56
C VAL A 60 5.48 -8.05 5.26
N LYS A 61 4.44 -8.69 4.69
CA LYS A 61 3.09 -8.77 5.27
C LYS A 61 2.86 -10.20 5.74
N GLY A 62 2.58 -10.36 7.03
CA GLY A 62 2.29 -11.64 7.66
C GLY A 62 0.95 -12.24 7.24
N PRO A 63 0.60 -13.41 7.79
CA PRO A 63 -0.70 -14.01 7.58
C PRO A 63 -1.80 -13.11 8.18
N PRO A 64 -3.04 -13.17 7.66
CA PRO A 64 -4.13 -12.43 8.27
C PRO A 64 -4.44 -12.99 9.67
N VAL A 65 -4.43 -12.11 10.66
CA VAL A 65 -4.87 -12.40 12.04
C VAL A 65 -6.39 -12.28 12.18
N PHE A 66 -7.01 -11.56 11.25
CA PHE A 66 -8.46 -11.49 11.09
C PHE A 66 -8.79 -11.60 9.60
N ASP A 67 -9.71 -12.52 9.25
CA ASP A 67 -10.05 -12.84 7.87
C ASP A 67 -11.57 -12.87 7.68
N ARG A 68 -12.07 -11.96 6.86
CA ARG A 68 -13.45 -11.93 6.36
C ARG A 68 -13.42 -11.76 4.82
N LYS A 69 -14.50 -12.10 4.16
CA LYS A 69 -14.60 -12.13 2.69
C LYS A 69 -14.02 -10.89 2.00
N TYR A 70 -14.28 -9.70 2.56
CA TYR A 70 -13.88 -8.41 1.98
C TYR A 70 -12.91 -7.60 2.84
N PHE A 71 -12.51 -8.13 3.99
CA PHE A 71 -11.71 -7.40 4.96
C PHE A 71 -10.74 -8.33 5.69
N LYS A 72 -9.47 -7.98 5.69
CA LYS A 72 -8.44 -8.75 6.38
C LYS A 72 -7.53 -7.81 7.17
N VAL A 73 -7.10 -8.27 8.34
CA VAL A 73 -6.11 -7.57 9.16
C VAL A 73 -4.87 -8.41 9.26
N ARG A 74 -3.70 -7.81 9.03
CA ARG A 74 -2.40 -8.48 9.10
C ARG A 74 -1.32 -7.57 9.67
N ALA A 75 -0.31 -8.16 10.31
CA ALA A 75 0.89 -7.44 10.69
C ALA A 75 1.78 -7.21 9.46
N PHE A 76 2.57 -6.14 9.50
CA PHE A 76 3.65 -5.90 8.55
C PHE A 76 4.93 -5.46 9.25
N GLY A 77 6.07 -5.70 8.60
CA GLY A 77 7.36 -5.11 8.90
C GLY A 77 7.94 -4.51 7.63
N ALA A 78 8.55 -3.34 7.71
CA ALA A 78 9.10 -2.68 6.53
C ALA A 78 10.38 -1.90 6.84
N GLY A 79 11.25 -1.81 5.84
CA GLY A 79 12.40 -0.92 5.80
C GLY A 79 12.40 -0.13 4.51
N LEU A 80 12.72 1.15 4.60
CA LEU A 80 12.85 2.03 3.44
C LEU A 80 14.14 2.85 3.57
N VAL A 81 14.72 3.18 2.42
CA VAL A 81 15.88 4.05 2.33
C VAL A 81 15.73 4.98 1.12
N ASN A 82 16.03 6.26 1.30
CA ASN A 82 16.12 7.20 0.20
C ASN A 82 17.59 7.40 -0.25
N PHE A 83 17.81 8.00 -1.42
CA PHE A 83 19.17 8.17 -1.97
C PHE A 83 20.00 9.22 -1.25
N GLN A 84 19.44 9.94 -0.28
CA GLN A 84 20.17 10.82 0.63
C GLN A 84 20.56 10.12 1.95
N GLY A 85 20.27 8.81 2.06
CA GLY A 85 20.61 7.98 3.22
C GLY A 85 19.66 8.13 4.39
N SER A 86 18.47 8.73 4.20
CA SER A 86 17.42 8.62 5.23
C SER A 86 16.90 7.19 5.27
N LEU A 87 16.76 6.65 6.47
CA LEU A 87 16.29 5.29 6.74
C LEU A 87 15.08 5.34 7.67
N TRP A 88 14.05 4.56 7.38
CA TRP A 88 13.03 4.20 8.34
C TRP A 88 12.88 2.68 8.38
N ILE A 89 12.82 2.12 9.58
CA ILE A 89 12.55 0.70 9.81
C ILE A 89 11.51 0.56 10.90
N GLY A 90 10.45 -0.18 10.63
CA GLY A 90 9.33 -0.31 11.56
C GLY A 90 8.35 -1.39 11.18
N GLY A 91 7.22 -1.41 11.88
CA GLY A 91 6.16 -2.37 11.62
C GLY A 91 4.85 -1.91 12.23
N GLY A 92 3.79 -2.61 11.88
CA GLY A 92 2.46 -2.22 12.30
C GLY A 92 1.37 -3.15 11.79
N ILE A 93 0.21 -2.56 11.51
CA ILE A 93 -0.99 -3.27 11.10
C ILE A 93 -1.46 -2.75 9.75
N ASN A 94 -1.81 -3.67 8.86
CA ASN A 94 -2.44 -3.43 7.57
C ASN A 94 -3.87 -3.95 7.58
N PHE A 95 -4.77 -3.16 6.99
CA PHE A 95 -6.18 -3.45 6.78
C PHE A 95 -6.45 -3.58 5.28
N ASP A 96 -6.50 -4.81 4.77
CA ASP A 96 -6.83 -5.08 3.37
C ASP A 96 -8.34 -5.03 3.18
N ILE A 97 -8.81 -4.19 2.25
CA ILE A 97 -10.21 -3.99 1.88
C ILE A 97 -10.39 -4.35 0.40
N TRP A 98 -11.28 -5.30 0.10
CA TRP A 98 -11.50 -5.81 -1.25
C TRP A 98 -12.73 -5.16 -1.88
N PHE A 99 -12.54 -4.47 -3.01
CA PHE A 99 -13.61 -3.87 -3.82
C PHE A 99 -14.05 -4.77 -4.98
N GLY A 100 -14.23 -6.07 -4.69
CA GLY A 100 -14.33 -7.08 -5.73
C GLY A 100 -12.93 -7.49 -6.25
N ARG A 101 -12.79 -8.72 -6.74
CA ARG A 101 -11.54 -9.11 -7.40
C ARG A 101 -11.46 -8.44 -8.76
N PRO A 102 -10.29 -7.97 -9.14
CA PRO A 102 -8.97 -8.19 -8.54
C PRO A 102 -8.43 -7.03 -7.67
N PHE A 103 -9.25 -6.06 -7.28
CA PHE A 103 -8.77 -4.82 -6.66
C PHE A 103 -8.80 -4.89 -5.13
N VAL A 104 -7.70 -4.45 -4.52
CA VAL A 104 -7.55 -4.34 -3.06
C VAL A 104 -6.97 -2.97 -2.69
N MET A 105 -7.58 -2.34 -1.69
CA MET A 105 -7.02 -1.21 -0.98
C MET A 105 -6.48 -1.69 0.36
N THR A 106 -5.28 -1.26 0.73
CA THR A 106 -4.69 -1.55 2.03
C THR A 106 -4.44 -0.25 2.77
N LEU A 107 -5.02 -0.11 3.94
CA LEU A 107 -4.69 0.96 4.88
C LEU A 107 -3.67 0.43 5.88
N GLY A 108 -2.59 1.16 6.12
CA GLY A 108 -1.53 0.75 7.02
C GLY A 108 -1.18 1.83 8.04
N ILE A 109 -0.86 1.40 9.25
CA ILE A 109 -0.33 2.28 10.29
C ILE A 109 0.71 1.52 11.12
N GLY A 110 1.82 2.18 11.45
CA GLY A 110 2.83 1.59 12.32
C GLY A 110 3.97 2.53 12.67
N PRO A 111 4.49 2.44 13.90
CA PRO A 111 5.68 3.16 14.34
C PRO A 111 6.95 2.53 13.77
N GLY A 112 8.01 3.33 13.69
CA GLY A 112 9.33 2.87 13.31
C GLY A 112 10.42 3.85 13.72
N TYR A 113 11.65 3.36 13.71
CA TYR A 113 12.85 4.17 13.92
C TYR A 113 13.20 4.89 12.61
N PHE A 114 13.48 6.17 12.71
CA PHE A 114 13.90 7.02 11.60
C PHE A 114 15.29 7.61 11.83
N SER A 115 16.12 7.58 10.79
CA SER A 115 17.41 8.28 10.71
C SER A 115 17.40 9.17 9.47
N LYS A 116 17.69 10.45 9.65
CA LYS A 116 17.60 11.44 8.56
C LYS A 116 18.69 11.31 7.49
N GLY A 117 19.86 10.71 7.84
CA GLY A 117 21.02 10.76 6.95
C GLY A 117 21.37 12.19 6.54
N LYS A 118 21.43 12.42 5.20
CA LYS A 118 21.60 13.77 4.59
C LYS A 118 20.27 14.36 4.11
N GLY A 119 19.14 13.66 4.33
CA GLY A 119 17.82 14.10 3.88
C GLY A 119 17.08 14.94 4.91
N LYS A 120 15.76 15.02 4.73
CA LYS A 120 14.86 15.82 5.56
C LYS A 120 14.89 15.39 7.02
N ASP A 121 15.01 16.36 7.92
CA ASP A 121 14.95 16.14 9.35
C ASP A 121 13.50 16.20 9.83
N LEU A 122 12.93 15.06 10.22
CA LEU A 122 11.53 14.95 10.68
C LEU A 122 11.35 15.33 12.17
N GLY A 123 12.45 15.64 12.85
CA GLY A 123 12.42 16.21 14.20
C GLY A 123 12.45 15.21 15.33
N TYR A 124 12.22 13.91 15.08
CA TYR A 124 12.25 12.87 16.12
C TYR A 124 12.70 11.51 15.54
N PRO A 125 13.39 10.67 16.32
CA PRO A 125 13.82 9.36 15.83
C PRO A 125 12.70 8.33 15.66
N MET A 126 11.56 8.51 16.31
CA MET A 126 10.40 7.64 16.14
C MET A 126 9.37 8.33 15.25
N GLU A 127 9.11 7.74 14.08
CA GLU A 127 8.16 8.24 13.10
C GLU A 127 7.08 7.20 12.84
N VAL A 128 5.84 7.62 12.83
CA VAL A 128 4.68 6.79 12.49
C VAL A 128 4.45 6.87 10.98
N ARG A 129 4.38 5.71 10.34
CA ARG A 129 3.95 5.58 8.94
C ARG A 129 2.44 5.38 8.90
N SER A 130 1.73 6.26 8.19
CA SER A 130 0.31 6.10 7.82
C SER A 130 0.23 5.95 6.30
N SER A 131 -0.32 4.85 5.80
CA SER A 131 -0.25 4.50 4.37
C SER A 131 -1.59 4.09 3.78
N VAL A 132 -1.72 4.31 2.47
CA VAL A 132 -2.76 3.73 1.63
C VAL A 132 -2.12 3.09 0.40
N GLU A 133 -2.55 1.87 0.07
CA GLU A 133 -2.17 1.17 -1.15
C GLU A 133 -3.40 0.91 -2.00
N PHE A 134 -3.25 1.02 -3.32
CA PHE A 134 -4.21 0.54 -4.30
C PHE A 134 -3.52 -0.47 -5.19
N ALA A 135 -4.01 -1.70 -5.21
CA ALA A 135 -3.37 -2.80 -5.90
C ALA A 135 -4.33 -3.60 -6.76
N TYR A 136 -3.78 -4.09 -7.87
CA TYR A 136 -4.33 -5.19 -8.64
C TYR A 136 -3.70 -6.50 -8.16
N GLN A 137 -4.52 -7.45 -7.73
CA GLN A 137 -4.08 -8.79 -7.37
C GLN A 137 -4.25 -9.75 -8.54
N THR A 138 -3.14 -10.35 -8.97
CA THR A 138 -3.12 -11.34 -10.05
C THR A 138 -3.76 -12.66 -9.62
N PRO A 139 -4.12 -13.56 -10.57
CA PRO A 139 -4.57 -14.93 -10.24
C PRO A 139 -3.54 -15.74 -9.43
N LYS A 140 -2.24 -15.42 -9.56
CA LYS A 140 -1.14 -16.03 -8.78
C LYS A 140 -0.93 -15.39 -7.40
N LEU A 141 -1.87 -14.53 -6.95
CA LEU A 141 -1.86 -13.84 -5.67
C LEU A 141 -0.75 -12.78 -5.50
N SER A 142 0.04 -12.51 -6.54
CA SER A 142 0.94 -11.35 -6.56
C SER A 142 0.14 -10.06 -6.65
N ARG A 143 0.67 -8.96 -6.13
CA ARG A 143 0.04 -7.64 -6.20
C ARG A 143 0.97 -6.64 -6.89
N VAL A 144 0.41 -5.78 -7.74
CA VAL A 144 1.08 -4.62 -8.30
C VAL A 144 0.21 -3.40 -8.07
N GLY A 145 0.81 -2.28 -7.68
CA GLY A 145 0.02 -1.10 -7.36
C GLY A 145 0.84 0.11 -6.93
N LEU A 146 0.11 1.11 -6.48
CA LEU A 146 0.67 2.34 -5.93
C LEU A 146 0.50 2.35 -4.42
N GLN A 147 1.53 2.82 -3.71
CA GLN A 147 1.51 3.05 -2.28
C GLN A 147 1.82 4.52 -2.03
N PHE A 148 0.95 5.19 -1.29
CA PHE A 148 1.17 6.52 -0.75
C PHE A 148 1.26 6.43 0.77
N TYR A 149 2.21 7.11 1.37
CA TYR A 149 2.28 7.20 2.82
C TYR A 149 2.86 8.51 3.32
N HIS A 150 2.50 8.81 4.55
CA HIS A 150 3.00 9.92 5.34
C HIS A 150 3.81 9.38 6.51
N LEU A 151 5.01 9.94 6.73
CA LEU A 151 5.80 9.73 7.94
C LEU A 151 5.75 11.00 8.78
N SER A 152 5.41 10.86 10.06
CA SER A 152 5.44 11.96 11.02
C SER A 152 5.61 11.43 12.45
N ASN A 153 6.12 12.25 13.34
CA ASN A 153 6.31 11.84 14.72
C ASN A 153 5.05 11.94 15.60
N ALA A 154 3.86 12.06 14.98
CA ALA A 154 2.57 12.13 15.68
C ALA A 154 2.56 13.19 16.81
N SER A 155 3.30 14.28 16.66
CA SER A 155 3.45 15.36 17.64
C SER A 155 4.19 14.97 18.94
N PHE A 156 4.98 13.89 18.91
CA PHE A 156 5.88 13.57 20.03
C PHE A 156 7.02 14.59 20.19
N SER A 157 7.27 15.42 19.18
CA SER A 157 8.20 16.55 19.22
C SER A 157 7.52 17.83 18.74
N SER A 158 8.00 18.97 19.23
CA SER A 158 7.55 20.30 18.74
C SER A 158 7.86 20.54 17.26
N LYS A 159 8.91 19.87 16.72
CA LYS A 159 9.25 19.86 15.31
C LYS A 159 8.64 18.60 14.66
N ASN A 160 7.65 18.78 13.80
CA ASN A 160 6.97 17.69 13.09
C ASN A 160 6.63 18.09 11.65
N PRO A 161 7.63 18.28 10.76
CA PRO A 161 7.37 18.69 9.38
C PRO A 161 6.74 17.62 8.51
N GLY A 162 6.83 16.34 8.92
CA GLY A 162 6.36 15.20 8.15
C GLY A 162 7.01 15.05 6.77
N VAL A 163 6.71 13.96 6.08
CA VAL A 163 7.08 13.74 4.68
C VAL A 163 6.09 12.80 4.01
N GLU A 164 5.75 13.08 2.75
CA GLU A 164 4.88 12.27 1.92
C GLU A 164 5.71 11.54 0.86
N CYS A 165 5.36 10.28 0.62
CA CYS A 165 6.05 9.42 -0.32
C CYS A 165 5.05 8.71 -1.23
N LEU A 166 5.41 8.56 -2.50
CA LEU A 166 4.62 7.83 -3.50
C LEU A 166 5.50 6.79 -4.18
N LEU A 167 5.07 5.53 -4.13
CA LEU A 167 5.83 4.40 -4.66
C LEU A 167 4.97 3.54 -5.58
N LEU A 168 5.59 2.98 -6.60
CA LEU A 168 5.10 1.81 -7.31
C LEU A 168 5.66 0.57 -6.60
N PHE A 169 4.81 -0.44 -6.37
CA PHE A 169 5.24 -1.67 -5.72
C PHE A 169 4.81 -2.93 -6.48
N TYR A 170 5.58 -3.99 -6.25
CA TYR A 170 5.24 -5.35 -6.63
C TYR A 170 5.43 -6.27 -5.43
N ALA A 171 4.37 -7.02 -5.07
CA ALA A 171 4.38 -7.96 -3.97
C ALA A 171 4.15 -9.39 -4.48
N ILE A 172 4.96 -10.32 -4.00
CA ILE A 172 4.89 -11.75 -4.33
C ILE A 172 4.47 -12.56 -3.11
N PRO A 173 3.68 -13.64 -3.30
CA PRO A 173 3.34 -14.56 -2.23
C PRO A 173 4.57 -15.37 -1.79
N LEU A 174 4.66 -15.61 -0.46
CA LEU A 174 5.65 -16.46 0.18
C LEU A 174 5.04 -17.82 0.53
#